data_a0de23871b3122a8d44b490aa39571e8
#
_entry.id   a0de23871b3122a8d44b490aa39571e8
#
_cell.length_a   1.000
_cell.length_b   1.000
_cell.length_c   1.000
_cell.angle_alpha   90.00
_cell.angle_beta   90.00
_cell.angle_gamma   90.00
#
_symmetry.space_group_name_H-M   'P 1'
#
loop_
_entity.id
_entity.type
_entity.pdbx_description
1 polymer ?
#
loop_
_entity_poly.entity_id
_entity_poly.type
_entity_poly.pdbx_seq_one_letter_code
_entity_poly.pdbx_strand_id
1 'polypeptide(L)'
;ATTLAATASLLPLLGVQPILGRTFSASEDRSGSARVAMLSEGFWRGRMAADANVLGKTIQIDSVPYVVIGVVPGPFRFFGKYDLYVPLGFDRLHPAPRGEHGLTVVGRLKTGATITQANAELGSLAARLGQQYPQWYGPDSGWGLFTVSLYEQLVGDARQALLFMLGAAGFVL
;
A
#
# COMPACT_ATOMS: atom_id res chain seq x y z
N ALA A 1 -14.18 2.57 11.18
CA ALA A 1 -12.94 3.13 10.60
C ALA A 1 -12.32 2.08 9.67
N THR A 2 -11.86 2.51 8.50
CA THR A 2 -11.14 1.66 7.56
C THR A 2 -9.64 1.72 7.86
N THR A 3 -9.00 0.54 7.96
CA THR A 3 -7.56 0.45 8.33
C THR A 3 -6.75 -0.14 7.19
N LEU A 4 -5.60 0.47 6.88
CA LEU A 4 -4.59 -0.09 6.00
C LEU A 4 -3.42 -0.60 6.83
N ALA A 5 -3.10 -1.88 6.71
CA ALA A 5 -1.84 -2.43 7.18
C ALA A 5 -0.77 -2.25 6.09
N ALA A 6 0.34 -1.60 6.43
CA ALA A 6 1.39 -1.26 5.47
C ALA A 6 2.78 -1.42 6.08
N THR A 7 3.75 -1.77 5.24
CA THR A 7 5.15 -1.81 5.66
C THR A 7 5.67 -0.40 5.99
N ALA A 8 6.65 -0.32 6.88
CA ALA A 8 7.29 0.95 7.26
C ALA A 8 7.87 1.72 6.07
N SER A 9 8.21 1.02 4.99
CA SER A 9 8.78 1.60 3.78
C SER A 9 7.75 2.25 2.84
N LEU A 10 6.43 1.97 2.97
CA LEU A 10 5.43 2.41 2.00
C LEU A 10 5.36 3.92 1.85
N LEU A 11 5.14 4.66 2.95
CA LEU A 11 5.00 6.11 2.90
C LEU A 11 6.28 6.81 2.41
N PRO A 12 7.49 6.46 2.91
CA PRO A 12 8.74 6.98 2.36
C PRO A 12 8.95 6.67 0.88
N LEU A 13 8.61 5.45 0.43
CA LEU A 13 8.71 5.05 -0.97
C LEU A 13 7.85 5.95 -1.87
N LEU A 14 6.65 6.31 -1.41
CA LEU A 14 5.71 7.18 -2.12
C LEU A 14 6.02 8.68 -1.92
N GLY A 15 7.04 9.03 -1.14
CA GLY A 15 7.41 10.43 -0.86
C GLY A 15 6.43 11.14 0.08
N VAL A 16 5.61 10.39 0.82
CA VAL A 16 4.61 10.96 1.73
C VAL A 16 5.24 11.27 3.07
N GLN A 17 5.15 12.55 3.46
CA GLN A 17 5.56 13.00 4.79
C GLN A 17 4.33 13.22 5.67
N PRO A 18 4.35 12.80 6.93
CA PRO A 18 3.26 13.10 7.86
C PRO A 18 3.18 14.61 8.15
N ILE A 19 1.96 15.12 8.35
CA ILE A 19 1.74 16.52 8.76
C ILE A 19 1.97 16.74 10.25
N LEU A 20 1.88 15.67 11.04
CA LEU A 20 2.23 15.63 12.46
C LEU A 20 2.95 14.32 12.76
N GLY A 21 3.93 14.37 13.65
CA GLY A 21 4.64 13.19 14.14
C GLY A 21 5.59 12.57 13.12
N ARG A 22 5.58 11.24 13.02
CA ARG A 22 6.50 10.46 12.19
C ARG A 22 5.82 9.26 11.52
N THR A 23 6.50 8.65 10.56
CA THR A 23 6.14 7.36 9.97
C THR A 23 6.57 6.18 10.86
N PHE A 24 6.17 4.97 10.49
CA PHE A 24 6.61 3.74 11.14
C PHE A 24 8.12 3.54 11.01
N SER A 25 8.74 3.00 12.04
CA SER A 25 10.12 2.50 12.00
C SER A 25 10.15 1.03 11.57
N ALA A 26 11.29 0.57 11.07
CA ALA A 26 11.48 -0.83 10.70
C ALA A 26 11.36 -1.80 11.90
N SER A 27 11.59 -1.31 13.13
CA SER A 27 11.41 -2.10 14.35
C SER A 27 9.94 -2.26 14.72
N GLU A 28 9.10 -1.29 14.41
CA GLU A 28 7.65 -1.33 14.64
C GLU A 28 6.93 -2.21 13.61
N ASP A 29 7.55 -2.45 12.45
CA ASP A 29 7.03 -3.29 11.36
C ASP A 29 7.48 -4.76 11.49
N ARG A 30 7.48 -5.28 12.70
CA ARG A 30 7.78 -6.68 13.02
C ARG A 30 6.65 -7.27 13.83
N SER A 31 6.39 -8.56 13.64
CA SER A 31 5.46 -9.32 14.48
C SER A 31 5.81 -9.17 15.96
N GLY A 32 4.81 -8.93 16.81
CA GLY A 32 4.99 -8.75 18.25
C GLY A 32 5.54 -7.39 18.70
N SER A 33 5.77 -6.44 17.79
CA SER A 33 6.25 -5.10 18.11
C SER A 33 5.19 -4.22 18.78
N ALA A 34 5.62 -3.04 19.27
CA ALA A 34 4.72 -2.03 19.82
C ALA A 34 3.61 -1.66 18.82
N ARG A 35 2.38 -1.65 19.28
CA ARG A 35 1.20 -1.31 18.48
C ARG A 35 1.10 0.20 18.31
N VAL A 36 1.47 0.67 17.15
CA VAL A 36 1.42 2.08 16.76
C VAL A 36 0.47 2.27 15.59
N ALA A 37 -0.14 3.46 15.50
CA ALA A 37 -1.01 3.82 14.39
C ALA A 37 -0.73 5.24 13.91
N MET A 38 -0.98 5.48 12.62
CA MET A 38 -1.11 6.83 12.08
C MET A 38 -2.56 7.06 11.69
N LEU A 39 -3.02 8.29 11.83
CA LEU A 39 -4.36 8.73 11.45
C LEU A 39 -4.32 9.33 10.04
N SER A 40 -5.38 9.22 9.27
CA SER A 40 -5.57 10.14 8.15
C SER A 40 -5.92 11.54 8.68
N GLU A 41 -5.57 12.57 7.94
CA GLU A 41 -5.95 13.95 8.29
C GLU A 41 -7.48 14.10 8.41
N GLY A 42 -8.24 13.42 7.54
CA GLY A 42 -9.69 13.45 7.59
C GLY A 42 -10.27 12.85 8.88
N PHE A 43 -9.72 11.74 9.33
CA PHE A 43 -10.11 11.11 10.60
C PHE A 43 -9.70 11.98 11.80
N TRP A 44 -8.48 12.50 11.80
CA TRP A 44 -7.97 13.39 12.85
C TRP A 44 -8.82 14.66 12.99
N ARG A 45 -9.16 15.32 11.87
CA ARG A 45 -10.04 16.51 11.90
C ARG A 45 -11.48 16.18 12.29
N GLY A 46 -12.04 15.13 11.72
CA GLY A 46 -13.46 14.82 11.88
C GLY A 46 -13.81 14.09 13.19
N ARG A 47 -12.92 13.21 13.68
CA ARG A 47 -13.18 12.38 14.87
C ARG A 47 -12.43 12.84 16.12
N MET A 48 -11.34 13.58 15.95
CA MET A 48 -10.50 14.05 17.05
C MET A 48 -10.40 15.58 17.13
N ALA A 49 -11.31 16.29 16.45
CA ALA A 49 -11.38 17.75 16.46
C ALA A 49 -10.05 18.46 16.16
N ALA A 50 -9.20 17.86 15.32
CA ALA A 50 -7.85 18.34 14.99
C ALA A 50 -6.98 18.59 16.24
N ASP A 51 -7.11 17.75 17.26
CA ASP A 51 -6.37 17.90 18.52
C ASP A 51 -4.85 17.91 18.29
N ALA A 52 -4.20 19.02 18.62
CA ALA A 52 -2.76 19.19 18.46
C ALA A 52 -1.95 18.23 19.34
N ASN A 53 -2.53 17.72 20.43
CA ASN A 53 -1.90 16.78 21.37
C ASN A 53 -2.28 15.32 21.07
N VAL A 54 -2.62 14.99 19.83
CA VAL A 54 -3.04 13.64 19.43
C VAL A 54 -1.91 12.62 19.49
N LEU A 55 -0.65 13.05 19.30
CA LEU A 55 0.51 12.17 19.35
C LEU A 55 0.70 11.59 20.76
N GLY A 56 0.97 10.29 20.84
CA GLY A 56 1.10 9.55 22.09
C GLY A 56 -0.23 9.12 22.72
N LYS A 57 -1.39 9.59 22.23
CA LYS A 57 -2.69 9.10 22.71
C LYS A 57 -2.94 7.68 22.24
N THR A 58 -3.65 6.93 23.08
CA THR A 58 -4.08 5.57 22.74
C THR A 58 -5.46 5.59 22.10
N ILE A 59 -5.60 4.91 20.99
CA ILE A 59 -6.89 4.65 20.29
C ILE A 59 -7.16 3.15 20.28
N GLN A 60 -8.44 2.77 20.18
CA GLN A 60 -8.84 1.37 20.04
C GLN A 60 -9.12 1.05 18.57
N ILE A 61 -8.45 0.02 18.04
CA ILE A 61 -8.71 -0.55 16.72
C ILE A 61 -9.11 -2.01 16.96
N ASP A 62 -10.35 -2.38 16.69
CA ASP A 62 -10.93 -3.71 16.93
C ASP A 62 -10.66 -4.21 18.38
N SER A 63 -10.90 -3.31 19.36
CA SER A 63 -10.67 -3.57 20.80
C SER A 63 -9.20 -3.75 21.21
N VAL A 64 -8.28 -3.45 20.30
CA VAL A 64 -6.83 -3.52 20.56
C VAL A 64 -6.27 -2.09 20.69
N PRO A 65 -5.49 -1.78 21.75
CA PRO A 65 -4.92 -0.44 21.93
C PRO A 65 -3.73 -0.19 21.00
N TYR A 66 -3.73 0.98 20.34
CA TYR A 66 -2.65 1.49 19.50
C TYR A 66 -2.26 2.89 19.91
N VAL A 67 -0.97 3.21 19.93
CA VAL A 67 -0.46 4.54 20.21
C VAL A 67 -0.37 5.34 18.90
N VAL A 68 -0.95 6.54 18.88
CA VAL A 68 -0.90 7.44 17.72
C VAL A 68 0.50 8.04 17.60
N ILE A 69 1.17 7.86 16.46
CA ILE A 69 2.53 8.35 16.20
C ILE A 69 2.61 9.37 15.07
N GLY A 70 1.57 9.56 14.29
CA GLY A 70 1.58 10.50 13.19
C GLY A 70 0.23 10.71 12.54
N VAL A 71 0.16 11.72 11.67
CA VAL A 71 -1.02 12.03 10.85
C VAL A 71 -0.60 12.12 9.39
N VAL A 72 -1.23 11.32 8.53
CA VAL A 72 -1.00 11.27 7.08
C VAL A 72 -1.81 12.36 6.40
N PRO A 73 -1.24 13.13 5.43
CA PRO A 73 -1.93 14.22 4.77
C PRO A 73 -3.17 13.77 3.98
N GLY A 74 -4.20 14.62 3.94
CA GLY A 74 -5.51 14.33 3.35
C GLY A 74 -5.51 13.97 1.85
N PRO A 75 -4.62 14.51 1.00
CA PRO A 75 -4.54 14.16 -0.41
C PRO A 75 -4.04 12.72 -0.65
N PHE A 76 -3.41 12.10 0.35
CA PHE A 76 -2.90 10.74 0.20
C PHE A 76 -4.05 9.72 0.11
N ARG A 77 -4.24 9.18 -1.10
CA ARG A 77 -5.23 8.14 -1.40
C ARG A 77 -4.54 7.05 -2.20
N PHE A 78 -4.03 6.07 -1.51
CA PHE A 78 -3.35 4.94 -2.12
C PHE A 78 -4.26 3.71 -2.11
N PHE A 79 -4.76 3.30 -3.29
CA PHE A 79 -5.73 2.23 -3.48
C PHE A 79 -7.03 2.34 -2.64
N GLY A 80 -7.35 3.53 -2.13
CA GLY A 80 -8.56 3.74 -1.36
C GLY A 80 -8.48 4.90 -0.38
N LYS A 81 -9.56 5.06 0.37
CA LYS A 81 -9.66 6.01 1.47
C LYS A 81 -9.58 5.23 2.78
N TYR A 82 -8.53 5.47 3.54
CA TYR A 82 -8.34 4.86 4.84
C TYR A 82 -8.39 5.91 5.95
N ASP A 83 -8.94 5.52 7.08
CA ASP A 83 -9.02 6.34 8.29
C ASP A 83 -7.74 6.18 9.12
N LEU A 84 -7.21 4.96 9.16
CA LEU A 84 -6.11 4.55 10.01
C LEU A 84 -5.06 3.78 9.20
N TYR A 85 -3.82 3.89 9.62
CA TYR A 85 -2.69 3.14 9.09
C TYR A 85 -1.99 2.44 10.25
N VAL A 86 -1.67 1.15 10.09
CA VAL A 86 -0.94 0.35 11.08
C VAL A 86 0.23 -0.36 10.41
N PRO A 87 1.29 -0.70 11.15
CA PRO A 87 2.35 -1.55 10.61
C PRO A 87 1.79 -2.90 10.16
N LEU A 88 2.31 -3.43 9.05
CA LEU A 88 1.91 -4.75 8.55
C LEU A 88 2.30 -5.86 9.53
N GLY A 89 3.42 -5.68 10.25
CA GLY A 89 3.88 -6.62 11.26
C GLY A 89 4.17 -8.01 10.71
N PHE A 90 4.74 -8.09 9.50
CA PHE A 90 4.95 -9.36 8.81
C PHE A 90 5.80 -10.32 9.63
N ASP A 91 5.26 -11.51 9.93
CA ASP A 91 5.99 -12.59 10.60
C ASP A 91 6.84 -13.36 9.59
N ARG A 92 8.14 -13.10 9.61
CA ARG A 92 9.10 -13.78 8.72
C ARG A 92 9.40 -15.22 9.14
N LEU A 93 9.15 -15.56 10.40
CA LEU A 93 9.40 -16.90 10.92
C LEU A 93 8.24 -17.85 10.61
N HIS A 94 7.03 -17.31 10.55
CA HIS A 94 5.82 -18.06 10.23
C HIS A 94 5.08 -17.37 9.07
N PRO A 95 5.63 -17.43 7.84
CA PRO A 95 5.00 -16.81 6.70
C PRO A 95 3.65 -17.49 6.39
N ALA A 96 2.70 -16.73 5.89
CA ALA A 96 1.44 -17.27 5.41
C ALA A 96 1.65 -18.36 4.32
N PRO A 97 0.73 -19.31 4.19
CA PRO A 97 0.79 -20.31 3.13
C PRO A 97 0.98 -19.69 1.75
N ARG A 98 1.77 -20.35 0.89
CA ARG A 98 2.13 -19.81 -0.44
C ARG A 98 0.94 -19.56 -1.37
N GLY A 99 -0.20 -20.20 -1.12
CA GLY A 99 -1.44 -19.98 -1.86
C GLY A 99 -2.22 -18.73 -1.45
N GLU A 100 -1.82 -18.04 -0.38
CA GLU A 100 -2.47 -16.81 0.06
C GLU A 100 -1.85 -15.59 -0.62
N HIS A 101 -2.62 -14.91 -1.49
CA HIS A 101 -2.20 -13.75 -2.27
C HIS A 101 -2.88 -12.47 -1.74
N GLY A 102 -2.80 -12.21 -0.44
CA GLY A 102 -3.45 -11.09 0.24
C GLY A 102 -2.65 -9.79 0.26
N LEU A 103 -1.45 -9.73 -0.36
CA LEU A 103 -0.58 -8.55 -0.30
C LEU A 103 -0.52 -7.82 -1.64
N THR A 104 -0.65 -6.49 -1.57
CA THR A 104 -0.32 -5.60 -2.69
C THR A 104 1.13 -5.13 -2.52
N VAL A 105 1.95 -5.32 -3.54
CA VAL A 105 3.37 -4.94 -3.53
C VAL A 105 3.60 -3.74 -4.43
N VAL A 106 4.29 -2.74 -3.90
CA VAL A 106 4.68 -1.53 -4.65
C VAL A 106 6.18 -1.37 -4.57
N GLY A 107 6.80 -1.05 -5.69
CA GLY A 107 8.23 -0.84 -5.79
C GLY A 107 8.58 0.41 -6.58
N ARG A 108 9.76 0.96 -6.35
CA ARG A 108 10.37 1.99 -7.17
C ARG A 108 11.48 1.37 -8.00
N LEU A 109 11.42 1.54 -9.30
CA LEU A 109 12.51 1.11 -10.17
C LEU A 109 13.80 1.88 -9.85
N LYS A 110 14.94 1.19 -9.93
CA LYS A 110 16.25 1.83 -9.85
C LYS A 110 16.41 2.83 -11.00
N THR A 111 17.22 3.85 -10.79
CA THR A 111 17.56 4.82 -11.86
C THR A 111 18.09 4.08 -13.09
N GLY A 112 17.53 4.37 -14.26
CA GLY A 112 17.89 3.73 -15.52
C GLY A 112 17.24 2.36 -15.79
N ALA A 113 16.52 1.76 -14.82
CA ALA A 113 15.75 0.53 -15.06
C ALA A 113 14.41 0.83 -15.72
N THR A 114 13.98 -0.05 -16.63
CA THR A 114 12.70 0.03 -17.33
C THR A 114 11.70 -0.99 -16.80
N ILE A 115 10.40 -0.74 -17.01
CA ILE A 115 9.34 -1.72 -16.69
C ILE A 115 9.56 -3.03 -17.46
N THR A 116 10.02 -2.95 -18.71
CA THR A 116 10.32 -4.14 -19.53
C THR A 116 11.41 -5.00 -18.90
N GLN A 117 12.51 -4.38 -18.40
CA GLN A 117 13.56 -5.10 -17.69
C GLN A 117 13.05 -5.72 -16.38
N ALA A 118 12.27 -4.96 -15.59
CA ALA A 118 11.67 -5.47 -14.37
C ALA A 118 10.75 -6.67 -14.65
N ASN A 119 9.95 -6.63 -15.70
CA ASN A 119 9.08 -7.75 -16.09
C ASN A 119 9.88 -8.97 -16.56
N ALA A 120 11.00 -8.79 -17.24
CA ALA A 120 11.88 -9.90 -17.63
C ALA A 120 12.50 -10.59 -16.40
N GLU A 121 12.95 -9.81 -15.41
CA GLU A 121 13.47 -10.34 -14.13
C GLU A 121 12.37 -11.07 -13.33
N LEU A 122 11.17 -10.49 -13.24
CA LEU A 122 10.03 -11.11 -12.56
C LEU A 122 9.58 -12.40 -13.25
N GLY A 123 9.56 -12.43 -14.59
CA GLY A 123 9.27 -13.65 -15.36
C GLY A 123 10.28 -14.75 -15.05
N SER A 124 11.58 -14.42 -14.99
CA SER A 124 12.63 -15.36 -14.59
C SER A 124 12.46 -15.86 -13.16
N LEU A 125 12.05 -14.98 -12.23
CA LEU A 125 11.74 -15.35 -10.86
C LEU A 125 10.52 -16.27 -10.80
N ALA A 126 9.45 -15.96 -11.55
CA ALA A 126 8.24 -16.77 -11.63
C ALA A 126 8.55 -18.19 -12.14
N ALA A 127 9.36 -18.32 -13.20
CA ALA A 127 9.80 -19.62 -13.72
C ALA A 127 10.55 -20.46 -12.66
N ARG A 128 11.47 -19.84 -11.92
CA ARG A 128 12.19 -20.54 -10.83
C ARG A 128 11.26 -20.97 -9.70
N LEU A 129 10.30 -20.13 -9.31
CA LEU A 129 9.31 -20.47 -8.29
C LEU A 129 8.39 -21.61 -8.78
N GLY A 130 8.00 -21.61 -10.05
CA GLY A 130 7.22 -22.69 -10.66
C GLY A 130 7.95 -24.03 -10.64
N GLN A 131 9.27 -24.05 -10.89
CA GLN A 131 10.10 -25.25 -10.77
C GLN A 131 10.26 -25.73 -9.32
N GLN A 132 10.46 -24.79 -8.38
CA GLN A 132 10.69 -25.10 -6.96
C GLN A 132 9.40 -25.52 -6.22
N TYR A 133 8.25 -24.97 -6.63
CA TYR A 133 6.96 -25.14 -5.96
C TYR A 133 5.84 -25.41 -7.00
N PRO A 134 5.92 -26.51 -7.77
CA PRO A 134 4.99 -26.75 -8.89
C PRO A 134 3.53 -26.87 -8.44
N GLN A 135 3.25 -27.30 -7.21
CA GLN A 135 1.90 -27.40 -6.65
C GLN A 135 1.21 -26.04 -6.45
N TRP A 136 2.00 -24.94 -6.38
CA TRP A 136 1.48 -23.58 -6.16
C TRP A 136 1.64 -22.67 -7.38
N TYR A 137 2.74 -22.81 -8.11
CA TYR A 137 3.19 -21.91 -9.18
C TYR A 137 3.51 -22.64 -10.49
N GLY A 138 3.02 -23.87 -10.64
CA GLY A 138 3.24 -24.66 -11.85
C GLY A 138 2.57 -24.08 -13.09
N PRO A 139 2.88 -24.61 -14.30
CA PRO A 139 2.38 -24.07 -15.56
C PRO A 139 0.85 -24.00 -15.64
N ASP A 140 0.16 -24.95 -15.04
CA ASP A 140 -1.30 -25.06 -15.07
C ASP A 140 -2.00 -24.17 -14.05
N SER A 141 -1.23 -23.49 -13.16
CA SER A 141 -1.79 -22.61 -12.13
C SER A 141 -2.29 -21.27 -12.67
N GLY A 142 -1.88 -20.88 -13.88
CA GLY A 142 -2.12 -19.55 -14.43
C GLY A 142 -1.42 -18.40 -13.65
N TRP A 143 -0.52 -18.75 -12.70
CA TRP A 143 0.17 -17.78 -11.87
C TRP A 143 1.39 -17.19 -12.58
N GLY A 144 1.62 -15.90 -12.37
CA GLY A 144 2.77 -15.20 -12.91
C GLY A 144 3.06 -13.91 -12.14
N LEU A 145 4.24 -13.36 -12.39
CA LEU A 145 4.68 -12.07 -11.83
C LEU A 145 4.89 -11.06 -12.95
N PHE A 146 4.26 -9.91 -12.82
CA PHE A 146 4.46 -8.79 -13.73
C PHE A 146 4.28 -7.46 -12.96
N THR A 147 4.82 -6.39 -13.51
CA THR A 147 4.62 -5.03 -13.00
C THR A 147 3.70 -4.25 -13.92
N VAL A 148 2.90 -3.40 -13.32
CA VAL A 148 2.17 -2.33 -14.00
C VAL A 148 2.64 -0.98 -13.48
N SER A 149 2.59 0.04 -14.30
CA SER A 149 2.84 1.41 -13.85
C SER A 149 1.82 1.81 -12.80
N LEU A 150 2.28 2.30 -11.64
CA LEU A 150 1.38 2.82 -10.62
C LEU A 150 0.50 3.96 -11.17
N TYR A 151 1.04 4.79 -12.07
CA TYR A 151 0.29 5.83 -12.76
C TYR A 151 -0.87 5.25 -13.58
N GLU A 152 -0.61 4.22 -14.39
CA GLU A 152 -1.65 3.55 -15.17
C GLU A 152 -2.71 2.90 -14.29
N GLN A 153 -2.28 2.28 -13.19
CA GLN A 153 -3.19 1.65 -12.23
C GLN A 153 -4.11 2.66 -11.53
N LEU A 154 -3.63 3.88 -11.26
CA LEU A 154 -4.41 4.91 -10.57
C LEU A 154 -5.23 5.80 -11.50
N VAL A 155 -4.80 5.99 -12.74
CA VAL A 155 -5.37 6.97 -13.69
C VAL A 155 -5.99 6.30 -14.91
N GLY A 156 -5.73 5.01 -15.15
CA GLY A 156 -6.17 4.28 -16.34
C GLY A 156 -7.67 4.40 -16.61
N ASP A 157 -8.49 4.19 -15.59
CA ASP A 157 -9.96 4.27 -15.69
C ASP A 157 -10.45 5.71 -15.93
N ALA A 158 -9.80 6.71 -15.32
CA ALA A 158 -10.14 8.11 -15.51
C ALA A 158 -9.82 8.61 -16.91
N ARG A 159 -8.74 8.11 -17.54
CA ARG A 159 -8.36 8.47 -18.90
C ARG A 159 -9.40 8.06 -19.94
N GLN A 160 -9.95 6.87 -19.82
CA GLN A 160 -11.03 6.42 -20.72
C GLN A 160 -12.27 7.27 -20.56
N ALA A 161 -12.70 7.57 -19.34
CA ALA A 161 -13.85 8.44 -19.07
C ALA A 161 -13.64 9.86 -19.63
N LEU A 162 -12.46 10.43 -19.50
CA LEU A 162 -12.11 11.75 -20.05
C LEU A 162 -12.09 11.74 -21.59
N LEU A 163 -11.62 10.69 -22.23
CA LEU A 163 -11.63 10.57 -23.69
C LEU A 163 -13.07 10.43 -24.22
N PHE A 164 -13.96 9.71 -23.52
CA PHE A 164 -15.37 9.63 -23.87
C PHE A 164 -16.06 10.99 -23.71
N MET A 165 -15.78 11.75 -22.66
CA MET A 165 -16.34 13.10 -22.48
C MET A 165 -15.84 14.08 -23.54
N LEU A 166 -14.56 14.04 -23.91
CA LEU A 166 -13.99 14.85 -25.00
C LEU A 166 -14.59 14.49 -26.37
N GLY A 167 -14.79 13.19 -26.64
CA GLY A 167 -15.48 12.73 -27.85
C GLY A 167 -16.93 13.22 -27.91
N ALA A 168 -17.68 13.13 -26.83
CA ALA A 168 -19.05 13.61 -26.75
C ALA A 168 -19.17 15.14 -26.96
N ALA A 169 -18.25 15.92 -26.37
CA ALA A 169 -18.18 17.37 -26.56
C ALA A 169 -17.85 17.77 -28.02
N GLY A 170 -17.03 16.99 -28.71
CA GLY A 170 -16.69 17.20 -30.12
C GLY A 170 -17.84 16.89 -31.11
N PHE A 171 -18.84 16.12 -30.69
CA PHE A 171 -20.03 15.85 -31.49
C PHE A 171 -21.16 16.89 -31.36
N VAL A 172 -21.07 17.79 -30.37
CA VAL A 172 -22.09 18.82 -30.06
C VAL A 172 -21.72 20.20 -30.66
N LEU A 173 -20.50 20.35 -31.17
CA LEU A 173 -20.01 21.55 -31.89
C LEU A 173 -20.04 21.35 -33.39
#